data_b2ea2cca172b1fba1e6f4238e7d71606
#
_entry.id   b2ea2cca172b1fba1e6f4238e7d71606
#
_cell.length_a   1.000
_cell.length_b   1.000
_cell.length_c   1.000
_cell.angle_alpha   90.00
_cell.angle_beta   90.00
_cell.angle_gamma   90.00
#
_symmetry.space_group_name_H-M   'P 1'
#
loop_
_entity.id
_entity.type
_entity.pdbx_description
1 polymer ?
#
loop_
_entity_poly.entity_id
_entity_poly.type
_entity_poly.pdbx_seq_one_letter_code
_entity_poly.pdbx_strand_id
1 'polypeptide(L)'
;LTPPDETAHLVTSFFKQPISVAMIIKPEFHTFALTALVGSMGALLASLLHVPAPFLSGPALAVTITGLAGVKLGIPAFIRNACFVVVGISMGTSVTPSVIDAAKTWPLSFVVVLAAVVIMLYVAYWILHYGFGYDRTTAMLGASPGHLSYIISLGAETKSDLATVSIVQSVRVLALTLSVPLIVEYFDLVSTEPLITNPPMGLLTLALTIAASLLTGWIFLRWRFPAALLLGGVAVSIGTHITGLTEGGVPTWLSLPVYVLIGCLIGTRFSNVSLMEVRKGFLAGFVVTIAVMVIAGSIAWMISSVTGVPLNAVMIAYAPGGLETMAAMAVMMHADTAYVGSHHVIRLLFLSVLMPLVMGKDARKPNDKT
;
A
#
# COMPACT_ATOMS: atom_id res chain seq x y z
N LEU A 1 -37.69 -3.77 -27.93
CA LEU A 1 -37.28 -2.40 -27.55
C LEU A 1 -36.50 -2.50 -26.21
N THR A 2 -35.20 -2.70 -26.32
CA THR A 2 -34.28 -2.66 -25.18
C THR A 2 -33.96 -1.18 -24.86
N PRO A 3 -33.93 -0.75 -23.59
CA PRO A 3 -33.55 0.63 -23.24
C PRO A 3 -32.07 0.87 -23.53
N PRO A 4 -31.68 2.09 -23.92
CA PRO A 4 -30.30 2.40 -24.26
C PRO A 4 -29.42 2.35 -23.02
N ASP A 5 -28.20 1.86 -23.23
CA ASP A 5 -27.12 1.58 -22.32
C ASP A 5 -26.72 2.81 -21.47
N GLU A 6 -27.20 2.88 -20.22
CA GLU A 6 -26.83 3.91 -19.25
C GLU A 6 -25.32 3.92 -18.90
N THR A 7 -24.63 2.83 -19.18
CA THR A 7 -23.18 2.74 -18.92
C THR A 7 -22.36 3.55 -19.92
N ALA A 8 -22.85 3.77 -21.13
CA ALA A 8 -22.20 4.61 -22.14
C ALA A 8 -22.26 6.10 -21.79
N HIS A 9 -23.33 6.54 -21.12
CA HIS A 9 -23.50 7.93 -20.70
C HIS A 9 -22.59 8.33 -19.53
N LEU A 10 -22.27 7.42 -18.62
CA LEU A 10 -21.36 7.71 -17.50
C LEU A 10 -19.91 7.82 -17.95
N VAL A 11 -19.50 7.02 -18.94
CA VAL A 11 -18.14 7.10 -19.50
C VAL A 11 -17.93 8.36 -20.35
N THR A 12 -18.96 8.77 -21.11
CA THR A 12 -18.88 9.98 -21.96
C THR A 12 -19.00 11.28 -21.17
N SER A 13 -19.67 11.28 -20.00
CA SER A 13 -19.73 12.47 -19.14
C SER A 13 -18.41 12.78 -18.46
N PHE A 14 -17.57 11.77 -18.19
CA PHE A 14 -16.23 11.96 -17.62
C PHE A 14 -15.25 12.63 -18.60
N PHE A 15 -15.49 12.52 -19.92
CA PHE A 15 -14.63 13.09 -20.96
C PHE A 15 -15.14 14.43 -21.53
N LYS A 16 -16.36 14.87 -21.17
CA LYS A 16 -16.97 16.07 -21.76
C LYS A 16 -16.94 17.33 -20.88
N GLN A 17 -16.37 17.29 -19.68
CA GLN A 17 -16.12 18.55 -18.97
C GLN A 17 -14.82 19.18 -19.52
N PRO A 18 -14.88 20.36 -20.12
CA PRO A 18 -13.67 21.10 -20.44
C PRO A 18 -13.01 21.43 -19.10
N ILE A 19 -11.88 20.77 -18.83
CA ILE A 19 -11.05 21.04 -17.68
C ILE A 19 -10.53 22.46 -17.85
N SER A 20 -11.19 23.41 -17.23
CA SER A 20 -10.63 24.74 -16.99
C SER A 20 -9.49 24.56 -16.00
N VAL A 21 -8.29 24.38 -16.54
CA VAL A 21 -7.03 24.16 -15.80
C VAL A 21 -6.80 25.24 -14.73
N ALA A 22 -7.36 26.42 -14.91
CA ALA A 22 -7.20 27.56 -14.00
C ALA A 22 -8.03 27.46 -12.71
N MET A 23 -9.09 26.62 -12.65
CA MET A 23 -10.01 26.55 -11.49
C MET A 23 -9.71 25.38 -10.54
N ILE A 24 -8.95 24.38 -11.00
CA ILE A 24 -8.63 23.15 -10.24
C ILE A 24 -7.33 23.31 -9.41
N ILE A 25 -6.46 24.25 -9.77
CA ILE A 25 -5.09 24.31 -9.24
C ILE A 25 -5.00 24.97 -7.85
N LYS A 26 -5.86 25.93 -7.49
CA LYS A 26 -5.61 26.75 -6.29
C LYS A 26 -5.82 26.06 -4.93
N PRO A 27 -6.94 25.40 -4.61
CA PRO A 27 -7.10 24.76 -3.29
C PRO A 27 -6.30 23.47 -3.14
N GLU A 28 -6.18 22.64 -4.18
CA GLU A 28 -5.42 21.39 -4.14
C GLU A 28 -3.92 21.61 -4.05
N PHE A 29 -3.39 22.64 -4.70
CA PHE A 29 -1.97 22.97 -4.64
C PHE A 29 -1.55 23.47 -3.24
N HIS A 30 -2.41 24.24 -2.58
CA HIS A 30 -2.13 24.74 -1.22
C HIS A 30 -2.12 23.61 -0.20
N THR A 31 -3.10 22.70 -0.26
CA THR A 31 -3.15 21.51 0.62
C THR A 31 -1.97 20.58 0.35
N PHE A 32 -1.57 20.42 -0.90
CA PHE A 32 -0.40 19.62 -1.27
C PHE A 32 0.90 20.23 -0.75
N ALA A 33 1.12 21.53 -0.98
CA ALA A 33 2.33 22.23 -0.52
C ALA A 33 2.47 22.13 1.01
N LEU A 34 1.36 22.33 1.75
CA LEU A 34 1.35 22.17 3.19
C LEU A 34 1.64 20.71 3.62
N THR A 35 1.04 19.74 2.93
CA THR A 35 1.28 18.32 3.19
C THR A 35 2.74 17.94 2.96
N ALA A 36 3.32 18.41 1.85
CA ALA A 36 4.72 18.17 1.52
C ALA A 36 5.67 18.84 2.53
N LEU A 37 5.35 20.05 2.97
CA LEU A 37 6.13 20.76 4.00
C LEU A 37 6.11 20.00 5.33
N VAL A 38 4.92 19.67 5.84
CA VAL A 38 4.75 18.92 7.11
C VAL A 38 5.44 17.56 7.01
N GLY A 39 5.29 16.86 5.89
CA GLY A 39 5.94 15.58 5.66
C GLY A 39 7.47 15.68 5.62
N SER A 40 8.00 16.69 4.95
CA SER A 40 9.46 16.91 4.89
C SER A 40 10.04 17.27 6.25
N MET A 41 9.32 18.05 7.04
CA MET A 41 9.71 18.34 8.44
C MET A 41 9.68 17.06 9.28
N GLY A 42 8.65 16.22 9.10
CA GLY A 42 8.56 14.92 9.77
C GLY A 42 9.72 13.99 9.39
N ALA A 43 10.07 13.93 8.11
CA ALA A 43 11.21 13.15 7.61
C ALA A 43 12.53 13.63 8.22
N LEU A 44 12.75 14.95 8.23
CA LEU A 44 13.95 15.56 8.82
C LEU A 44 14.05 15.24 10.31
N LEU A 45 12.97 15.44 11.06
CA LEU A 45 12.94 15.15 12.50
C LEU A 45 13.19 13.66 12.78
N ALA A 46 12.55 12.77 12.06
CA ALA A 46 12.76 11.32 12.17
C ALA A 46 14.20 10.92 11.84
N SER A 47 14.79 11.55 10.82
CA SER A 47 16.21 11.34 10.46
C SER A 47 17.16 11.81 11.57
N LEU A 48 16.92 12.98 12.16
CA LEU A 48 17.73 13.49 13.28
C LEU A 48 17.60 12.62 14.54
N LEU A 49 16.44 12.01 14.76
CA LEU A 49 16.18 11.10 15.87
C LEU A 49 16.60 9.64 15.56
N HIS A 50 17.23 9.39 14.42
CA HIS A 50 17.65 8.06 13.96
C HIS A 50 16.49 7.04 13.97
N VAL A 51 15.28 7.49 13.64
CA VAL A 51 14.12 6.60 13.52
C VAL A 51 14.27 5.73 12.25
N PRO A 52 14.03 4.42 12.32
CA PRO A 52 14.10 3.54 11.15
C PRO A 52 13.15 3.97 10.03
N ALA A 53 13.59 3.84 8.78
CA ALA A 53 12.86 4.28 7.59
C ALA A 53 12.35 5.74 7.72
N PRO A 54 13.22 6.74 8.04
CA PRO A 54 12.80 8.07 8.46
C PRO A 54 11.99 8.80 7.39
N PHE A 55 12.26 8.55 6.10
CA PHE A 55 11.56 9.16 4.97
C PHE A 55 10.17 8.57 4.71
N LEU A 56 9.77 7.52 5.43
CA LEU A 56 8.43 6.94 5.37
C LEU A 56 7.67 7.15 6.70
N SER A 57 8.28 6.75 7.81
CA SER A 57 7.67 6.81 9.15
C SER A 57 7.49 8.24 9.66
N GLY A 58 8.49 9.10 9.48
CA GLY A 58 8.41 10.50 9.89
C GLY A 58 7.27 11.28 9.24
N PRO A 59 7.18 11.32 7.90
CA PRO A 59 6.06 11.94 7.20
C PRO A 59 4.71 11.34 7.57
N ALA A 60 4.61 10.01 7.68
CA ALA A 60 3.37 9.35 8.05
C ALA A 60 2.86 9.83 9.40
N LEU A 61 3.74 9.92 10.40
CA LEU A 61 3.40 10.37 11.74
C LEU A 61 3.07 11.87 11.78
N ALA A 62 3.94 12.72 11.20
CA ALA A 62 3.76 14.17 11.23
C ALA A 62 2.46 14.62 10.53
N VAL A 63 2.17 14.05 9.35
CA VAL A 63 0.94 14.35 8.59
C VAL A 63 -0.29 13.79 9.32
N THR A 64 -0.20 12.62 9.98
CA THR A 64 -1.29 12.09 10.80
C THR A 64 -1.62 13.03 11.96
N ILE A 65 -0.62 13.44 12.75
CA ILE A 65 -0.83 14.34 13.90
C ILE A 65 -1.44 15.67 13.43
N THR A 66 -0.92 16.25 12.36
CA THR A 66 -1.41 17.52 11.81
C THR A 66 -2.83 17.38 11.25
N GLY A 67 -3.13 16.25 10.60
CA GLY A 67 -4.48 15.94 10.10
C GLY A 67 -5.50 15.79 11.22
N LEU A 68 -5.14 15.07 12.30
CA LEU A 68 -5.97 14.93 13.50
C LEU A 68 -6.17 16.24 14.26
N ALA A 69 -5.24 17.18 14.14
CA ALA A 69 -5.38 18.56 14.66
C ALA A 69 -6.36 19.41 13.83
N GLY A 70 -7.01 18.84 12.80
CA GLY A 70 -8.03 19.49 11.98
C GLY A 70 -7.51 20.22 10.75
N VAL A 71 -6.22 20.10 10.45
CA VAL A 71 -5.62 20.71 9.25
C VAL A 71 -5.96 19.85 8.03
N LYS A 72 -6.51 20.47 6.98
CA LYS A 72 -6.79 19.78 5.71
C LYS A 72 -5.50 19.54 4.94
N LEU A 73 -5.14 18.28 4.80
CA LEU A 73 -3.96 17.80 4.09
C LEU A 73 -4.39 16.87 2.96
N GLY A 74 -3.63 16.86 1.86
CA GLY A 74 -3.99 16.00 0.73
C GLY A 74 -2.89 15.94 -0.32
N ILE A 75 -2.90 14.86 -1.10
CA ILE A 75 -1.99 14.66 -2.24
C ILE A 75 -2.84 14.47 -3.49
N PRO A 76 -2.62 15.29 -4.54
CA PRO A 76 -3.32 15.14 -5.81
C PRO A 76 -3.11 13.75 -6.42
N ALA A 77 -4.14 13.23 -7.08
CA ALA A 77 -4.13 11.86 -7.61
C ALA A 77 -2.99 11.64 -8.62
N PHE A 78 -2.65 12.64 -9.43
CA PHE A 78 -1.57 12.50 -10.41
C PHE A 78 -0.19 12.36 -9.75
N ILE A 79 0.08 13.11 -8.66
CA ILE A 79 1.32 12.99 -7.87
C ILE A 79 1.40 11.62 -7.20
N ARG A 80 0.32 11.19 -6.54
CA ARG A 80 0.22 9.85 -5.95
C ARG A 80 0.53 8.76 -6.99
N ASN A 81 -0.07 8.87 -8.17
CA ASN A 81 0.10 7.92 -9.25
C ASN A 81 1.55 7.90 -9.78
N ALA A 82 2.19 9.07 -9.90
CA ALA A 82 3.60 9.18 -10.25
C ALA A 82 4.49 8.52 -9.20
N CYS A 83 4.21 8.72 -7.91
CA CYS A 83 4.93 8.04 -6.82
C CYS A 83 4.84 6.50 -6.94
N PHE A 84 3.66 5.96 -7.26
CA PHE A 84 3.49 4.51 -7.43
C PHE A 84 4.31 3.95 -8.58
N VAL A 85 4.41 4.67 -9.70
CA VAL A 85 5.29 4.27 -10.82
C VAL A 85 6.74 4.24 -10.39
N VAL A 86 7.22 5.28 -9.72
CA VAL A 86 8.63 5.37 -9.27
C VAL A 86 8.95 4.27 -8.24
N VAL A 87 8.06 4.01 -7.28
CA VAL A 87 8.23 2.91 -6.32
C VAL A 87 8.28 1.56 -7.05
N GLY A 88 7.40 1.35 -8.04
CA GLY A 88 7.41 0.15 -8.87
C GLY A 88 8.74 -0.04 -9.63
N ILE A 89 9.26 1.01 -10.24
CA ILE A 89 10.57 0.98 -10.90
C ILE A 89 11.65 0.63 -9.88
N SER A 90 11.67 1.29 -8.71
CA SER A 90 12.67 1.02 -7.65
C SER A 90 12.66 -0.43 -7.18
N MET A 91 11.48 -1.06 -7.09
CA MET A 91 11.38 -2.49 -6.76
C MET A 91 11.99 -3.37 -7.85
N GLY A 92 11.70 -3.06 -9.11
CA GLY A 92 12.16 -3.87 -10.23
C GLY A 92 13.67 -3.83 -10.45
N THR A 93 14.35 -2.72 -10.08
CA THR A 93 15.80 -2.59 -10.19
C THR A 93 16.59 -3.57 -9.30
N SER A 94 15.96 -4.12 -8.27
CA SER A 94 16.58 -5.08 -7.35
C SER A 94 16.43 -6.54 -7.84
N VAL A 95 15.71 -6.78 -8.93
CA VAL A 95 15.51 -8.13 -9.47
C VAL A 95 16.69 -8.51 -10.36
N THR A 96 17.47 -9.47 -9.89
CA THR A 96 18.63 -10.01 -10.58
C THR A 96 18.38 -11.48 -11.01
N PRO A 97 19.19 -12.05 -11.89
CA PRO A 97 19.08 -13.48 -12.23
C PRO A 97 19.16 -14.41 -11.01
N SER A 98 19.96 -14.05 -9.98
CA SER A 98 20.04 -14.80 -8.72
C SER A 98 18.72 -14.79 -7.94
N VAL A 99 17.96 -13.69 -7.99
CA VAL A 99 16.62 -13.61 -7.38
C VAL A 99 15.64 -14.56 -8.09
N ILE A 100 15.76 -14.73 -9.41
CA ILE A 100 14.93 -15.69 -10.16
C ILE A 100 15.23 -17.13 -9.72
N ASP A 101 16.49 -17.45 -9.48
CA ASP A 101 16.87 -18.77 -8.96
C ASP A 101 16.36 -18.96 -7.51
N ALA A 102 16.47 -17.95 -6.66
CA ALA A 102 15.91 -17.97 -5.32
C ALA A 102 14.38 -18.14 -5.33
N ALA A 103 13.69 -17.60 -6.33
CA ALA A 103 12.24 -17.73 -6.47
C ALA A 103 11.75 -19.20 -6.57
N LYS A 104 12.61 -20.13 -6.94
CA LYS A 104 12.30 -21.57 -6.95
C LYS A 104 12.00 -22.13 -5.55
N THR A 105 12.46 -21.46 -4.50
CA THR A 105 12.19 -21.82 -3.09
C THR A 105 10.92 -21.20 -2.52
N TRP A 106 10.27 -20.25 -3.24
CA TRP A 106 9.12 -19.49 -2.76
C TRP A 106 7.75 -20.18 -2.80
N PRO A 107 7.51 -21.28 -3.57
CA PRO A 107 6.17 -21.89 -3.65
C PRO A 107 5.57 -22.23 -2.30
N LEU A 108 6.36 -22.74 -1.35
CA LEU A 108 5.90 -23.00 0.01
C LEU A 108 5.45 -21.70 0.70
N SER A 109 6.25 -20.64 0.57
CA SER A 109 5.94 -19.35 1.17
C SER A 109 4.66 -18.73 0.58
N PHE A 110 4.41 -18.89 -0.72
CA PHE A 110 3.15 -18.45 -1.35
C PHE A 110 1.92 -19.18 -0.77
N VAL A 111 1.99 -20.48 -0.58
CA VAL A 111 0.89 -21.24 0.03
C VAL A 111 0.67 -20.78 1.46
N VAL A 112 1.74 -20.62 2.23
CA VAL A 112 1.65 -20.24 3.64
C VAL A 112 1.16 -18.79 3.79
N VAL A 113 1.55 -17.83 2.92
CA VAL A 113 1.01 -16.48 3.01
C VAL A 113 -0.49 -16.42 2.74
N LEU A 114 -1.01 -17.24 1.83
CA LEU A 114 -2.46 -17.32 1.60
C LEU A 114 -3.19 -17.90 2.84
N ALA A 115 -2.66 -18.95 3.45
CA ALA A 115 -3.19 -19.48 4.70
C ALA A 115 -3.10 -18.46 5.85
N ALA A 116 -1.98 -17.74 5.96
CA ALA A 116 -1.79 -16.68 6.95
C ALA A 116 -2.82 -15.54 6.77
N VAL A 117 -3.12 -15.15 5.55
CA VAL A 117 -4.14 -14.13 5.23
C VAL A 117 -5.52 -14.58 5.71
N VAL A 118 -5.89 -15.84 5.49
CA VAL A 118 -7.16 -16.37 5.97
C VAL A 118 -7.21 -16.37 7.51
N ILE A 119 -6.15 -16.84 8.17
CA ILE A 119 -6.06 -16.83 9.64
C ILE A 119 -6.19 -15.40 10.18
N MET A 120 -5.39 -14.46 9.65
CA MET A 120 -5.41 -13.06 10.07
C MET A 120 -6.79 -12.43 9.82
N LEU A 121 -7.43 -12.70 8.69
CA LEU A 121 -8.77 -12.21 8.37
C LEU A 121 -9.81 -12.67 9.42
N TYR A 122 -9.83 -13.95 9.73
CA TYR A 122 -10.82 -14.49 10.69
C TYR A 122 -10.52 -14.08 12.14
N VAL A 123 -9.25 -13.98 12.54
CA VAL A 123 -8.88 -13.47 13.87
C VAL A 123 -9.25 -12.00 14.00
N ALA A 124 -8.95 -11.18 13.00
CA ALA A 124 -9.33 -9.78 13.00
C ALA A 124 -10.86 -9.60 12.99
N TYR A 125 -11.58 -10.40 12.18
CA TYR A 125 -13.04 -10.42 12.18
C TYR A 125 -13.60 -10.77 13.57
N TRP A 126 -13.07 -11.81 14.20
CA TRP A 126 -13.50 -12.26 15.53
C TRP A 126 -13.31 -11.17 16.58
N ILE A 127 -12.16 -10.50 16.59
CA ILE A 127 -11.88 -9.36 17.48
C ILE A 127 -12.88 -8.22 17.23
N LEU A 128 -13.10 -7.83 15.98
CA LEU A 128 -13.98 -6.71 15.64
C LEU A 128 -15.45 -7.04 15.95
N HIS A 129 -15.91 -8.23 15.60
CA HIS A 129 -17.31 -8.60 15.75
C HIS A 129 -17.67 -8.92 17.21
N TYR A 130 -16.93 -9.82 17.86
CA TYR A 130 -17.23 -10.26 19.22
C TYR A 130 -16.56 -9.40 20.30
N GLY A 131 -15.39 -8.84 20.05
CA GLY A 131 -14.67 -8.00 20.99
C GLY A 131 -15.19 -6.55 21.02
N PHE A 132 -15.45 -5.96 19.85
CA PHE A 132 -15.88 -4.57 19.73
C PHE A 132 -17.36 -4.40 19.35
N GLY A 133 -18.09 -5.49 19.07
CA GLY A 133 -19.54 -5.46 18.80
C GLY A 133 -19.91 -4.87 17.43
N TYR A 134 -18.97 -4.82 16.46
CA TYR A 134 -19.29 -4.37 15.12
C TYR A 134 -20.17 -5.37 14.39
N ASP A 135 -21.06 -4.89 13.52
CA ASP A 135 -21.87 -5.76 12.68
C ASP A 135 -20.99 -6.63 11.79
N ARG A 136 -21.53 -7.77 11.34
CA ARG A 136 -20.80 -8.78 10.56
C ARG A 136 -20.09 -8.18 9.33
N THR A 137 -20.78 -7.31 8.61
CA THR A 137 -20.27 -6.75 7.35
C THR A 137 -19.16 -5.73 7.61
N THR A 138 -19.37 -4.82 8.56
CA THR A 138 -18.35 -3.84 9.01
C THR A 138 -17.12 -4.55 9.56
N ALA A 139 -17.30 -5.57 10.42
CA ALA A 139 -16.20 -6.34 10.98
C ALA A 139 -15.40 -7.08 9.89
N MET A 140 -16.07 -7.70 8.92
CA MET A 140 -15.40 -8.43 7.84
C MET A 140 -14.62 -7.50 6.91
N LEU A 141 -15.20 -6.36 6.53
CA LEU A 141 -14.54 -5.36 5.71
C LEU A 141 -13.37 -4.69 6.45
N GLY A 142 -13.54 -4.38 7.74
CA GLY A 142 -12.48 -3.84 8.59
C GLY A 142 -11.33 -4.81 8.82
N ALA A 143 -11.63 -6.10 8.92
CA ALA A 143 -10.65 -7.18 9.10
C ALA A 143 -9.80 -7.42 7.84
N SER A 144 -10.35 -7.17 6.65
CA SER A 144 -9.68 -7.52 5.38
C SER A 144 -8.33 -6.83 5.23
N PRO A 145 -7.22 -7.58 5.07
CA PRO A 145 -5.89 -7.02 4.85
C PRO A 145 -5.70 -6.66 3.36
N GLY A 146 -6.57 -5.80 2.81
CA GLY A 146 -6.59 -5.54 1.39
C GLY A 146 -6.46 -4.08 1.01
N HIS A 147 -6.62 -3.81 -0.27
CA HIS A 147 -6.62 -2.48 -0.87
C HIS A 147 -7.85 -1.70 -0.41
N LEU A 148 -7.66 -0.62 0.36
CA LEU A 148 -8.73 0.17 0.97
C LEU A 148 -9.81 0.59 -0.04
N SER A 149 -9.41 1.04 -1.24
CA SER A 149 -10.35 1.46 -2.29
C SER A 149 -11.27 0.32 -2.76
N TYR A 150 -10.75 -0.90 -2.87
CA TYR A 150 -11.55 -2.08 -3.20
C TYR A 150 -12.54 -2.41 -2.09
N ILE A 151 -12.09 -2.35 -0.83
CA ILE A 151 -12.94 -2.62 0.34
C ILE A 151 -14.05 -1.56 0.49
N ILE A 152 -13.73 -0.27 0.25
CA ILE A 152 -14.74 0.81 0.24
C ILE A 152 -15.75 0.58 -0.89
N SER A 153 -15.29 0.23 -2.10
CA SER A 153 -16.19 -0.06 -3.22
C SER A 153 -17.12 -1.23 -2.92
N LEU A 154 -16.57 -2.32 -2.37
CA LEU A 154 -17.36 -3.48 -1.95
C LEU A 154 -18.33 -3.13 -0.82
N GLY A 155 -17.88 -2.33 0.14
CA GLY A 155 -18.69 -1.89 1.28
C GLY A 155 -19.81 -0.90 0.90
N ALA A 156 -19.63 -0.12 -0.17
CA ALA A 156 -20.65 0.81 -0.67
C ALA A 156 -21.92 0.10 -1.16
N GLU A 157 -21.80 -1.18 -1.54
CA GLU A 157 -22.92 -2.04 -1.94
C GLU A 157 -23.60 -2.73 -0.73
N THR A 158 -23.12 -2.46 0.48
CA THR A 158 -23.57 -3.11 1.72
C THR A 158 -24.08 -2.09 2.74
N LYS A 159 -24.66 -2.56 3.85
CA LYS A 159 -25.08 -1.71 4.98
C LYS A 159 -23.95 -1.46 6.00
N SER A 160 -22.68 -1.58 5.59
CA SER A 160 -21.53 -1.44 6.48
C SER A 160 -21.25 0.02 6.87
N ASP A 161 -20.71 0.23 8.06
CA ASP A 161 -20.14 1.51 8.48
C ASP A 161 -18.75 1.72 7.83
N LEU A 162 -18.75 2.35 6.66
CA LEU A 162 -17.54 2.63 5.90
C LEU A 162 -16.58 3.58 6.62
N ALA A 163 -17.06 4.45 7.49
CA ALA A 163 -16.22 5.34 8.28
C ALA A 163 -15.38 4.51 9.27
N THR A 164 -16.03 3.63 10.03
CA THR A 164 -15.33 2.69 10.92
C THR A 164 -14.38 1.78 10.18
N VAL A 165 -14.77 1.20 9.04
CA VAL A 165 -13.89 0.37 8.19
C VAL A 165 -12.65 1.15 7.78
N SER A 166 -12.83 2.38 7.30
CA SER A 166 -11.72 3.23 6.86
C SER A 166 -10.76 3.56 8.00
N ILE A 167 -11.27 3.85 9.20
CA ILE A 167 -10.46 4.16 10.38
C ILE A 167 -9.66 2.94 10.82
N VAL A 168 -10.30 1.78 10.99
CA VAL A 168 -9.63 0.54 11.40
C VAL A 168 -8.49 0.20 10.44
N GLN A 169 -8.74 0.28 9.13
CA GLN A 169 -7.72 0.01 8.12
C GLN A 169 -6.61 1.07 8.08
N SER A 170 -6.94 2.34 8.29
CA SER A 170 -5.96 3.43 8.31
C SER A 170 -5.03 3.34 9.53
N VAL A 171 -5.61 3.04 10.71
CA VAL A 171 -4.84 2.78 11.94
C VAL A 171 -3.89 1.61 11.73
N ARG A 172 -4.35 0.52 11.12
CA ARG A 172 -3.50 -0.64 10.82
C ARG A 172 -2.32 -0.26 9.91
N VAL A 173 -2.57 0.43 8.80
CA VAL A 173 -1.50 0.82 7.88
C VAL A 173 -0.50 1.73 8.57
N LEU A 174 -0.95 2.72 9.35
CA LEU A 174 -0.08 3.62 10.10
C LEU A 174 0.75 2.84 11.13
N ALA A 175 0.10 2.01 11.94
CA ALA A 175 0.77 1.23 12.98
C ALA A 175 1.83 0.29 12.38
N LEU A 176 1.54 -0.38 11.27
CA LEU A 176 2.51 -1.22 10.56
C LEU A 176 3.68 -0.40 9.99
N THR A 177 3.39 0.76 9.42
CA THR A 177 4.44 1.63 8.87
C THR A 177 5.41 2.12 9.95
N LEU A 178 4.93 2.32 11.17
CA LEU A 178 5.77 2.74 12.28
C LEU A 178 6.46 1.56 12.96
N SER A 179 5.77 0.44 13.15
CA SER A 179 6.26 -0.66 13.98
C SER A 179 7.14 -1.67 13.22
N VAL A 180 6.88 -1.95 11.94
CA VAL A 180 7.68 -2.93 11.19
C VAL A 180 9.14 -2.50 11.07
N PRO A 181 9.49 -1.25 10.70
CA PRO A 181 10.88 -0.81 10.68
C PRO A 181 11.54 -0.87 12.06
N LEU A 182 10.81 -0.48 13.13
CA LEU A 182 11.32 -0.56 14.50
C LEU A 182 11.64 -1.99 14.93
N ILE A 183 10.77 -2.94 14.56
CA ILE A 183 10.99 -4.36 14.87
C ILE A 183 12.20 -4.89 14.10
N VAL A 184 12.29 -4.59 12.79
CA VAL A 184 13.39 -5.03 11.94
C VAL A 184 14.74 -4.50 12.47
N GLU A 185 14.78 -3.24 12.90
CA GLU A 185 16.00 -2.65 13.47
C GLU A 185 16.30 -3.17 14.87
N TYR A 186 15.30 -3.26 15.76
CA TYR A 186 15.49 -3.74 17.13
C TYR A 186 16.07 -5.16 17.19
N PHE A 187 15.70 -6.02 16.25
CA PHE A 187 16.21 -7.39 16.16
C PHE A 187 17.43 -7.52 15.25
N ASP A 188 18.02 -6.39 14.81
CA ASP A 188 19.17 -6.35 13.91
C ASP A 188 18.99 -7.21 12.64
N LEU A 189 17.77 -7.13 12.08
CA LEU A 189 17.39 -7.88 10.90
C LEU A 189 17.71 -7.15 9.59
N VAL A 190 18.26 -5.94 9.68
CA VAL A 190 18.72 -5.19 8.51
C VAL A 190 19.87 -5.96 7.89
N SER A 191 19.73 -6.35 6.63
CA SER A 191 20.80 -7.05 5.92
C SER A 191 22.05 -6.16 5.88
N THR A 192 23.13 -6.64 6.52
CA THR A 192 24.44 -5.97 6.48
C THR A 192 25.15 -6.19 5.13
N GLU A 193 24.59 -7.02 4.27
CA GLU A 193 25.08 -7.14 2.90
C GLU A 193 24.97 -5.75 2.23
N PRO A 194 26.09 -5.19 1.74
CA PRO A 194 26.03 -3.95 1.00
C PRO A 194 25.08 -4.20 -0.18
N LEU A 195 23.94 -3.50 -0.18
CA LEU A 195 23.18 -3.41 -1.40
C LEU A 195 24.18 -3.12 -2.51
N ILE A 196 24.09 -3.89 -3.57
CA ILE A 196 24.67 -3.47 -4.83
C ILE A 196 24.07 -2.09 -5.06
N THR A 197 24.79 -1.04 -4.67
CA THR A 197 24.40 0.33 -4.94
C THR A 197 24.55 0.49 -6.44
N ASN A 198 23.51 0.09 -7.15
CA ASN A 198 23.47 0.28 -8.58
C ASN A 198 23.70 1.77 -8.85
N PRO A 199 24.62 2.13 -9.72
CA PRO A 199 24.81 3.53 -10.10
C PRO A 199 23.45 4.11 -10.52
N PRO A 200 23.22 5.40 -10.32
CA PRO A 200 21.95 5.99 -10.74
C PRO A 200 21.77 5.86 -12.25
N MET A 201 20.56 5.51 -12.68
CA MET A 201 20.20 5.49 -14.11
C MET A 201 20.49 6.84 -14.76
N GLY A 202 20.96 6.84 -15.99
CA GLY A 202 21.05 8.04 -16.81
C GLY A 202 19.67 8.69 -17.03
N LEU A 203 19.62 10.00 -17.16
CA LEU A 203 18.35 10.75 -17.27
C LEU A 203 17.47 10.27 -18.43
N LEU A 204 18.07 9.95 -19.58
CA LEU A 204 17.33 9.45 -20.75
C LEU A 204 16.74 8.06 -20.46
N THR A 205 17.53 7.16 -19.89
CA THR A 205 17.09 5.81 -19.51
C THR A 205 15.95 5.90 -18.48
N LEU A 206 16.09 6.76 -17.49
CA LEU A 206 15.05 6.99 -16.49
C LEU A 206 13.75 7.50 -17.13
N ALA A 207 13.84 8.48 -18.02
CA ALA A 207 12.67 9.05 -18.72
C ALA A 207 11.96 7.98 -19.59
N LEU A 208 12.71 7.18 -20.32
CA LEU A 208 12.17 6.09 -21.13
C LEU A 208 11.54 4.99 -20.27
N THR A 209 12.17 4.63 -19.16
CA THR A 209 11.63 3.65 -18.21
C THR A 209 10.35 4.16 -17.57
N ILE A 210 10.26 5.43 -17.18
CA ILE A 210 9.03 6.04 -16.65
C ILE A 210 7.94 6.04 -17.71
N ALA A 211 8.23 6.43 -18.95
CA ALA A 211 7.25 6.46 -20.03
C ALA A 211 6.70 5.06 -20.35
N ALA A 212 7.58 4.04 -20.46
CA ALA A 212 7.18 2.66 -20.65
C ALA A 212 6.36 2.13 -19.47
N SER A 213 6.75 2.48 -18.23
CA SER A 213 6.03 2.11 -17.01
C SER A 213 4.62 2.70 -16.94
N LEU A 214 4.46 3.96 -17.35
CA LEU A 214 3.16 4.62 -17.45
C LEU A 214 2.27 3.94 -18.50
N LEU A 215 2.83 3.60 -19.66
CA LEU A 215 2.11 2.88 -20.72
C LEU A 215 1.66 1.48 -20.25
N THR A 216 2.56 0.70 -19.67
CA THR A 216 2.25 -0.63 -19.14
C THR A 216 1.25 -0.54 -17.98
N GLY A 217 1.41 0.43 -17.09
CA GLY A 217 0.47 0.69 -16.02
C GLY A 217 -0.92 1.09 -16.53
N TRP A 218 -0.99 1.87 -17.61
CA TRP A 218 -2.26 2.18 -18.27
C TRP A 218 -2.93 0.93 -18.87
N ILE A 219 -2.17 0.03 -19.48
CA ILE A 219 -2.69 -1.26 -19.97
C ILE A 219 -3.25 -2.07 -18.79
N PHE A 220 -2.52 -2.15 -17.69
CA PHE A 220 -2.99 -2.87 -16.50
C PHE A 220 -4.24 -2.23 -15.88
N LEU A 221 -4.37 -0.90 -15.91
CA LEU A 221 -5.61 -0.22 -15.53
C LEU A 221 -6.81 -0.64 -16.39
N ARG A 222 -6.61 -0.81 -17.71
CA ARG A 222 -7.65 -1.30 -18.63
C ARG A 222 -8.08 -2.73 -18.29
N TRP A 223 -7.18 -3.53 -17.78
CA TRP A 223 -7.46 -4.90 -17.34
C TRP A 223 -7.93 -4.97 -15.87
N ARG A 224 -8.13 -3.82 -15.23
CA ARG A 224 -8.55 -3.71 -13.82
C ARG A 224 -7.61 -4.42 -12.83
N PHE A 225 -6.32 -4.49 -13.14
CA PHE A 225 -5.33 -5.03 -12.20
C PHE A 225 -5.24 -4.14 -10.95
N PRO A 226 -5.13 -4.74 -9.74
CA PRO A 226 -4.87 -3.97 -8.52
C PRO A 226 -3.48 -3.32 -8.60
N ALA A 227 -3.33 -2.12 -8.04
CA ALA A 227 -2.07 -1.37 -8.03
C ALA A 227 -1.37 -1.24 -9.41
N ALA A 228 -2.17 -1.12 -10.48
CA ALA A 228 -1.76 -1.22 -11.87
C ALA A 228 -0.53 -0.37 -12.24
N LEU A 229 -0.45 0.86 -11.75
CA LEU A 229 0.67 1.77 -12.05
C LEU A 229 1.97 1.32 -11.36
N LEU A 230 1.90 0.84 -10.14
CA LEU A 230 3.05 0.26 -9.44
C LEU A 230 3.51 -1.01 -10.16
N LEU A 231 2.59 -1.92 -10.47
CA LEU A 231 2.91 -3.16 -11.19
C LEU A 231 3.45 -2.90 -12.60
N GLY A 232 2.99 -1.84 -13.28
CA GLY A 232 3.54 -1.40 -14.55
C GLY A 232 5.01 -1.01 -14.42
N GLY A 233 5.35 -0.26 -13.36
CA GLY A 233 6.74 0.09 -13.02
C GLY A 233 7.59 -1.13 -12.75
N VAL A 234 7.10 -2.05 -11.91
CA VAL A 234 7.78 -3.32 -11.59
C VAL A 234 8.05 -4.13 -12.86
N ALA A 235 7.01 -4.36 -13.68
CA ALA A 235 7.12 -5.21 -14.88
C ALA A 235 8.13 -4.66 -15.90
N VAL A 236 8.10 -3.36 -16.17
CA VAL A 236 9.03 -2.72 -17.10
C VAL A 236 10.45 -2.76 -16.53
N SER A 237 10.62 -2.39 -15.26
CA SER A 237 11.95 -2.37 -14.63
C SER A 237 12.56 -3.77 -14.58
N ILE A 238 11.82 -4.79 -14.19
CA ILE A 238 12.28 -6.19 -14.22
C ILE A 238 12.67 -6.59 -15.66
N GLY A 239 11.77 -6.37 -16.62
CA GLY A 239 12.00 -6.78 -18.01
C GLY A 239 13.25 -6.13 -18.61
N THR A 240 13.47 -4.86 -18.36
CA THR A 240 14.61 -4.12 -18.91
C THR A 240 15.93 -4.44 -18.20
N HIS A 241 15.92 -4.71 -16.88
CA HIS A 241 17.12 -5.08 -16.12
C HIS A 241 17.58 -6.52 -16.43
N ILE A 242 16.64 -7.48 -16.50
CA ILE A 242 16.99 -8.87 -16.84
C ILE A 242 17.55 -8.97 -18.26
N THR A 243 17.03 -8.15 -19.19
CA THR A 243 17.52 -8.15 -20.58
C THR A 243 18.78 -7.31 -20.78
N GLY A 244 19.27 -6.62 -19.75
CA GLY A 244 20.44 -5.74 -19.83
C GLY A 244 20.20 -4.45 -20.62
N LEU A 245 18.92 -4.12 -20.92
CA LEU A 245 18.57 -2.87 -21.63
C LEU A 245 18.71 -1.63 -20.72
N THR A 246 18.56 -1.82 -19.42
CA THR A 246 18.72 -0.76 -18.42
C THR A 246 19.65 -1.25 -17.32
N GLU A 247 20.55 -0.38 -16.90
CA GLU A 247 21.41 -0.58 -15.76
C GLU A 247 21.21 0.55 -14.74
N GLY A 248 21.46 0.25 -13.49
CA GLY A 248 21.39 1.25 -12.42
C GLY A 248 20.03 1.31 -11.71
N GLY A 249 19.99 2.14 -10.65
CA GLY A 249 18.81 2.34 -9.80
C GLY A 249 18.14 3.70 -10.02
N VAL A 250 16.96 3.86 -9.43
CA VAL A 250 16.28 5.17 -9.41
C VAL A 250 17.17 6.16 -8.62
N PRO A 251 17.52 7.32 -9.20
CA PRO A 251 18.36 8.30 -8.52
C PRO A 251 17.76 8.76 -7.18
N THR A 252 18.61 8.97 -6.18
CA THR A 252 18.20 9.34 -4.81
C THR A 252 17.41 10.65 -4.77
N TRP A 253 17.74 11.62 -5.64
CA TRP A 253 17.01 12.89 -5.74
C TRP A 253 15.54 12.72 -6.14
N LEU A 254 15.17 11.58 -6.78
CA LEU A 254 13.78 11.24 -7.13
C LEU A 254 13.16 10.30 -6.10
N SER A 255 13.89 9.29 -5.65
CA SER A 255 13.34 8.27 -4.74
C SER A 255 13.04 8.81 -3.33
N LEU A 256 13.91 9.66 -2.75
CA LEU A 256 13.65 10.22 -1.41
C LEU A 256 12.37 11.07 -1.32
N PRO A 257 12.13 12.07 -2.22
CA PRO A 257 10.87 12.78 -2.21
C PRO A 257 9.64 11.86 -2.40
N VAL A 258 9.77 10.83 -3.22
CA VAL A 258 8.69 9.85 -3.42
C VAL A 258 8.37 9.09 -2.14
N TYR A 259 9.37 8.63 -1.38
CA TYR A 259 9.14 7.96 -0.10
C TYR A 259 8.49 8.89 0.93
N VAL A 260 8.92 10.15 1.00
CA VAL A 260 8.28 11.17 1.83
C VAL A 260 6.80 11.33 1.45
N LEU A 261 6.49 11.41 0.15
CA LEU A 261 5.11 11.54 -0.32
C LEU A 261 4.27 10.29 -0.05
N ILE A 262 4.85 9.08 -0.14
CA ILE A 262 4.16 7.83 0.27
C ILE A 262 3.86 7.86 1.77
N GLY A 263 4.79 8.29 2.61
CA GLY A 263 4.55 8.50 4.03
C GLY A 263 3.44 9.52 4.30
N CYS A 264 3.47 10.67 3.61
CA CYS A 264 2.39 11.65 3.67
C CYS A 264 1.04 11.07 3.28
N LEU A 265 1.00 10.24 2.23
CA LEU A 265 -0.23 9.61 1.75
C LEU A 265 -0.90 8.75 2.85
N ILE A 266 -0.12 8.10 3.69
CA ILE A 266 -0.62 7.33 4.83
C ILE A 266 -1.26 8.29 5.84
N GLY A 267 -0.57 9.37 6.19
CA GLY A 267 -1.05 10.36 7.16
C GLY A 267 -2.30 11.12 6.69
N THR A 268 -2.42 11.41 5.40
CA THR A 268 -3.60 12.12 4.85
C THR A 268 -4.91 11.37 5.02
N ARG A 269 -4.88 10.06 5.29
CA ARG A 269 -6.08 9.27 5.60
C ARG A 269 -6.81 9.75 6.87
N PHE A 270 -6.14 10.48 7.75
CA PHE A 270 -6.68 11.03 8.98
C PHE A 270 -7.09 12.51 8.87
N SER A 271 -6.87 13.16 7.73
CA SER A 271 -7.06 14.61 7.54
C SER A 271 -8.52 15.08 7.54
N ASN A 272 -9.49 14.21 7.30
CA ASN A 272 -10.92 14.57 7.25
C ASN A 272 -11.74 13.75 8.25
N VAL A 273 -11.12 13.20 9.26
CA VAL A 273 -11.77 12.34 10.26
C VAL A 273 -11.81 13.10 11.57
N SER A 274 -12.99 13.15 12.21
CA SER A 274 -13.12 13.78 13.52
C SER A 274 -12.40 12.96 14.59
N LEU A 275 -11.84 13.65 15.59
CA LEU A 275 -11.14 12.98 16.70
C LEU A 275 -12.06 11.99 17.45
N MET A 276 -13.38 12.27 17.47
CA MET A 276 -14.36 11.38 18.11
C MET A 276 -14.57 10.09 17.30
N GLU A 277 -14.61 10.17 15.97
CA GLU A 277 -14.69 8.99 15.09
C GLU A 277 -13.42 8.14 15.20
N VAL A 278 -12.24 8.79 15.16
CA VAL A 278 -10.96 8.11 15.36
C VAL A 278 -10.94 7.38 16.69
N ARG A 279 -11.37 8.01 17.78
CA ARG A 279 -11.38 7.39 19.12
C ARG A 279 -12.20 6.09 19.15
N LYS A 280 -13.33 6.01 18.45
CA LYS A 280 -14.19 4.82 18.39
C LYS A 280 -13.50 3.67 17.64
N GLY A 281 -12.89 3.94 16.49
CA GLY A 281 -12.25 2.90 15.65
C GLY A 281 -10.77 2.65 15.98
N PHE A 282 -10.10 3.59 16.68
CA PHE A 282 -8.66 3.54 16.94
C PHE A 282 -8.27 2.33 17.80
N LEU A 283 -8.95 2.14 18.92
CA LEU A 283 -8.65 1.03 19.83
C LEU A 283 -8.88 -0.32 19.14
N ALA A 284 -9.98 -0.43 18.40
CA ALA A 284 -10.28 -1.64 17.63
C ALA A 284 -9.21 -1.91 16.56
N GLY A 285 -8.86 -0.88 15.77
CA GLY A 285 -7.81 -0.97 14.78
C GLY A 285 -6.45 -1.29 15.36
N PHE A 286 -6.10 -0.72 16.53
CA PHE A 286 -4.84 -0.96 17.21
C PHE A 286 -4.75 -2.40 17.75
N VAL A 287 -5.78 -2.89 18.45
CA VAL A 287 -5.84 -4.27 18.97
C VAL A 287 -5.76 -5.29 17.84
N VAL A 288 -6.53 -5.09 16.76
CA VAL A 288 -6.46 -5.93 15.57
C VAL A 288 -5.05 -5.92 14.98
N THR A 289 -4.42 -4.73 14.89
CA THR A 289 -3.08 -4.62 14.32
C THR A 289 -2.07 -5.41 15.13
N ILE A 290 -2.09 -5.29 16.45
CA ILE A 290 -1.20 -6.09 17.33
C ILE A 290 -1.42 -7.58 17.10
N ALA A 291 -2.67 -8.04 17.11
CA ALA A 291 -3.00 -9.46 16.93
C ALA A 291 -2.49 -9.99 15.58
N VAL A 292 -2.75 -9.28 14.49
CA VAL A 292 -2.31 -9.73 13.15
C VAL A 292 -0.79 -9.58 12.97
N MET A 293 -0.13 -8.63 13.64
CA MET A 293 1.33 -8.51 13.64
C MET A 293 2.00 -9.69 14.35
N VAL A 294 1.47 -10.10 15.50
CA VAL A 294 1.99 -11.27 16.22
C VAL A 294 1.84 -12.53 15.36
N ILE A 295 0.70 -12.72 14.73
CA ILE A 295 0.46 -13.88 13.84
C ILE A 295 1.42 -13.82 12.63
N ALA A 296 1.48 -12.66 11.94
CA ALA A 296 2.34 -12.48 10.78
C ALA A 296 3.82 -12.67 11.13
N GLY A 297 4.28 -12.11 12.24
CA GLY A 297 5.66 -12.24 12.72
C GLY A 297 6.02 -13.68 13.09
N SER A 298 5.14 -14.40 13.78
CA SER A 298 5.35 -15.81 14.13
C SER A 298 5.46 -16.70 12.89
N ILE A 299 4.56 -16.49 11.92
CA ILE A 299 4.58 -17.25 10.66
C ILE A 299 5.81 -16.84 9.83
N ALA A 300 6.17 -15.56 9.80
CA ALA A 300 7.35 -15.08 9.10
C ALA A 300 8.63 -15.69 9.66
N TRP A 301 8.76 -15.76 10.98
CA TRP A 301 9.88 -16.44 11.62
C TRP A 301 9.97 -17.92 11.24
N MET A 302 8.84 -18.63 11.26
CA MET A 302 8.78 -20.03 10.85
C MET A 302 9.20 -20.23 9.39
N ILE A 303 8.67 -19.41 8.47
CA ILE A 303 9.00 -19.52 7.05
C ILE A 303 10.45 -19.16 6.78
N SER A 304 10.99 -18.11 7.40
CA SER A 304 12.40 -17.76 7.30
C SER A 304 13.30 -18.91 7.72
N SER A 305 12.96 -19.57 8.86
CA SER A 305 13.73 -20.71 9.37
C SER A 305 13.69 -21.94 8.46
N VAL A 306 12.60 -22.16 7.73
CA VAL A 306 12.42 -23.32 6.85
C VAL A 306 13.01 -23.06 5.44
N THR A 307 12.83 -21.85 4.93
CA THR A 307 13.18 -21.52 3.54
C THR A 307 14.57 -20.89 3.40
N GLY A 308 15.14 -20.39 4.50
CA GLY A 308 16.41 -19.64 4.50
C GLY A 308 16.28 -18.21 3.93
N VAL A 309 15.05 -17.75 3.59
CA VAL A 309 14.82 -16.37 3.15
C VAL A 309 15.05 -15.42 4.33
N PRO A 310 15.76 -14.28 4.14
CA PRO A 310 16.03 -13.32 5.20
C PRO A 310 14.75 -12.87 5.92
N LEU A 311 14.77 -12.86 7.25
CA LEU A 311 13.59 -12.62 8.09
C LEU A 311 12.97 -11.23 7.85
N ASN A 312 13.78 -10.19 7.56
CA ASN A 312 13.28 -8.86 7.21
C ASN A 312 12.37 -8.91 5.97
N ALA A 313 12.78 -9.62 4.91
CA ALA A 313 11.99 -9.77 3.69
C ALA A 313 10.67 -10.50 3.98
N VAL A 314 10.74 -11.61 4.75
CA VAL A 314 9.54 -12.39 5.10
C VAL A 314 8.59 -11.57 5.98
N MET A 315 9.10 -10.83 6.97
CA MET A 315 8.28 -9.98 7.84
C MET A 315 7.53 -8.90 7.06
N ILE A 316 8.21 -8.21 6.14
CA ILE A 316 7.58 -7.17 5.31
C ILE A 316 6.57 -7.81 4.33
N ALA A 317 6.90 -8.98 3.76
CA ALA A 317 6.01 -9.70 2.83
C ALA A 317 4.70 -10.19 3.51
N TYR A 318 4.78 -10.64 4.75
CA TYR A 318 3.64 -11.16 5.51
C TYR A 318 2.88 -10.06 6.27
N ALA A 319 3.48 -8.88 6.45
CA ALA A 319 2.81 -7.75 7.09
C ALA A 319 1.52 -7.38 6.33
N PRO A 320 0.37 -7.24 7.02
CA PRO A 320 -0.92 -6.96 6.37
C PRO A 320 -1.09 -5.48 6.01
N GLY A 321 -0.06 -4.87 5.41
CA GLY A 321 -0.01 -3.49 4.94
C GLY A 321 -0.48 -3.30 3.49
N GLY A 322 -0.47 -2.04 3.02
CA GLY A 322 -0.69 -1.72 1.61
C GLY A 322 0.51 -2.09 0.75
N LEU A 323 0.28 -2.55 -0.49
CA LEU A 323 1.37 -2.93 -1.39
C LEU A 323 2.36 -1.78 -1.57
N GLU A 324 1.86 -0.57 -1.81
CA GLU A 324 2.69 0.60 -2.08
C GLU A 324 3.59 0.98 -0.89
N THR A 325 3.05 0.86 0.31
CA THR A 325 3.77 1.15 1.56
C THR A 325 4.83 0.09 1.84
N MET A 326 4.46 -1.19 1.71
CA MET A 326 5.38 -2.30 1.94
C MET A 326 6.46 -2.39 0.87
N ALA A 327 6.13 -2.01 -0.37
CA ALA A 327 7.08 -1.85 -1.45
C ALA A 327 8.15 -0.78 -1.13
N ALA A 328 7.72 0.41 -0.74
CA ALA A 328 8.64 1.48 -0.33
C ALA A 328 9.48 1.06 0.89
N MET A 329 8.86 0.38 1.86
CA MET A 329 9.52 -0.13 3.05
C MET A 329 10.58 -1.18 2.70
N ALA A 330 10.27 -2.13 1.80
CA ALA A 330 11.22 -3.15 1.37
C ALA A 330 12.48 -2.54 0.76
N VAL A 331 12.32 -1.52 -0.08
CA VAL A 331 13.47 -0.78 -0.66
C VAL A 331 14.26 -0.07 0.44
N MET A 332 13.60 0.63 1.35
CA MET A 332 14.26 1.41 2.41
C MET A 332 14.95 0.55 3.47
N MET A 333 14.41 -0.64 3.74
CA MET A 333 14.94 -1.60 4.71
C MET A 333 15.88 -2.65 4.08
N HIS A 334 16.24 -2.44 2.82
CA HIS A 334 17.14 -3.34 2.08
C HIS A 334 16.67 -4.80 2.04
N ALA A 335 15.36 -5.01 2.04
CA ALA A 335 14.76 -6.32 1.92
C ALA A 335 14.65 -6.75 0.44
N ASP A 336 14.53 -8.06 0.19
CA ASP A 336 14.24 -8.58 -1.15
C ASP A 336 12.87 -8.07 -1.66
N THR A 337 12.94 -7.07 -2.54
CA THR A 337 11.74 -6.40 -3.06
C THR A 337 10.93 -7.28 -3.99
N ALA A 338 11.56 -8.25 -4.68
CA ALA A 338 10.86 -9.19 -5.54
C ALA A 338 10.05 -10.18 -4.70
N TYR A 339 10.64 -10.69 -3.62
CA TYR A 339 9.95 -11.53 -2.65
C TYR A 339 8.74 -10.78 -2.04
N VAL A 340 8.97 -9.60 -1.51
CA VAL A 340 7.92 -8.78 -0.89
C VAL A 340 6.82 -8.45 -1.89
N GLY A 341 7.17 -7.98 -3.08
CA GLY A 341 6.21 -7.58 -4.11
C GLY A 341 5.34 -8.73 -4.59
N SER A 342 5.95 -9.88 -4.90
CA SER A 342 5.23 -11.07 -5.37
C SER A 342 4.22 -11.59 -4.34
N HIS A 343 4.60 -11.64 -3.05
CA HIS A 343 3.70 -12.06 -1.96
C HIS A 343 2.52 -11.10 -1.79
N HIS A 344 2.76 -9.80 -1.88
CA HIS A 344 1.69 -8.81 -1.80
C HIS A 344 0.74 -8.87 -3.00
N VAL A 345 1.24 -9.08 -4.21
CA VAL A 345 0.41 -9.23 -5.42
C VAL A 345 -0.47 -10.47 -5.31
N ILE A 346 0.10 -11.63 -4.98
CA ILE A 346 -0.65 -12.87 -4.81
C ILE A 346 -1.74 -12.69 -3.73
N ARG A 347 -1.41 -12.05 -2.60
CA ARG A 347 -2.37 -11.75 -1.55
C ARG A 347 -3.52 -10.88 -2.04
N LEU A 348 -3.24 -9.82 -2.81
CA LEU A 348 -4.28 -8.93 -3.36
C LEU A 348 -5.21 -9.67 -4.32
N LEU A 349 -4.66 -10.49 -5.22
CA LEU A 349 -5.44 -11.30 -6.14
C LEU A 349 -6.31 -12.32 -5.39
N PHE A 350 -5.74 -12.99 -4.40
CA PHE A 350 -6.47 -13.94 -3.56
C PHE A 350 -7.63 -13.26 -2.80
N LEU A 351 -7.39 -12.11 -2.18
CA LEU A 351 -8.42 -11.35 -1.47
C LEU A 351 -9.53 -10.82 -2.39
N SER A 352 -9.19 -10.49 -3.65
CA SER A 352 -10.19 -10.06 -4.64
C SER A 352 -11.20 -11.17 -4.95
N VAL A 353 -10.79 -12.44 -4.80
CA VAL A 353 -11.67 -13.60 -4.96
C VAL A 353 -12.31 -14.00 -3.61
N LEU A 354 -11.52 -14.01 -2.54
CA LEU A 354 -11.97 -14.47 -1.22
C LEU A 354 -13.06 -13.57 -0.63
N MET A 355 -12.91 -12.25 -0.72
CA MET A 355 -13.83 -11.32 -0.06
C MET A 355 -15.28 -11.42 -0.55
N PRO A 356 -15.57 -11.46 -1.87
CA PRO A 356 -16.93 -11.69 -2.36
C PRO A 356 -17.50 -13.04 -1.93
N LEU A 357 -16.67 -14.09 -1.84
CA LEU A 357 -17.10 -15.42 -1.41
C LEU A 357 -17.49 -15.45 0.07
N VAL A 358 -16.69 -14.82 0.94
CA VAL A 358 -16.90 -14.79 2.40
C VAL A 358 -18.08 -13.89 2.78
N MET A 359 -18.27 -12.78 2.07
CA MET A 359 -19.39 -11.86 2.31
C MET A 359 -20.75 -12.44 1.91
N GLY A 360 -20.78 -13.37 0.97
CA GLY A 360 -21.98 -14.12 0.58
C GLY A 360 -23.10 -13.29 -0.03
N LYS A 361 -24.29 -13.89 -0.17
CA LYS A 361 -25.49 -13.25 -0.76
C LYS A 361 -26.07 -12.11 0.10
N ASP A 362 -25.73 -12.02 1.37
CA ASP A 362 -26.22 -10.98 2.29
C ASP A 362 -25.66 -9.58 1.94
N ALA A 363 -24.57 -9.51 1.21
CA ALA A 363 -24.01 -8.27 0.68
C ALA A 363 -24.79 -7.69 -0.52
N ARG A 364 -25.66 -8.47 -1.15
CA ARG A 364 -26.35 -8.13 -2.41
C ARG A 364 -27.82 -7.77 -2.25
N LYS A 365 -28.33 -7.42 -1.08
CA LYS A 365 -29.71 -6.90 -0.98
C LYS A 365 -29.72 -5.44 -1.41
N PRO A 366 -30.34 -5.11 -2.57
CA PRO A 366 -30.60 -3.74 -2.94
C PRO A 366 -31.41 -3.07 -1.84
N ASN A 367 -31.22 -1.77 -1.68
CA ASN A 367 -32.07 -0.91 -0.86
C ASN A 367 -33.49 -0.95 -1.44
N ASP A 368 -34.35 -1.84 -0.95
CA ASP A 368 -35.79 -1.64 -1.08
C ASP A 368 -36.17 -0.44 -0.20
N LYS A 369 -36.06 0.73 -0.80
CA LYS A 369 -36.77 1.91 -0.36
C LYS A 369 -37.99 2.04 -1.27
N THR A 370 -39.10 1.46 -0.86
CA THR A 370 -40.43 2.03 -1.14
C THR A 370 -40.61 3.31 -0.34
#